data_9916992c0d06e69afe44a5665303cc97
#
_entry.id   9916992c0d06e69afe44a5665303cc97
#
_cell.length_a   1.000
_cell.length_b   1.000
_cell.length_c   1.000
_cell.angle_alpha   90.00
_cell.angle_beta   90.00
_cell.angle_gamma   90.00
#
_symmetry.space_group_name_H-M   'P 1'
#
loop_
_entity.id
_entity.type
_entity.pdbx_description
1 polymer ?
#
loop_
_entity_poly.entity_id
_entity_poly.type
_entity_poly.pdbx_seq_one_letter_code
_entity_poly.pdbx_strand_id
1 'polypeptide(L)'
;LVEAAKRTALSTICSLAIASHPFYIFFTEPSDPWRNKMSKQLQLKNVLVLGAGKVGSTVADMVAEYHRVPVTLADQLAGKPSADPLVRRVTLNVEDNTALANELASHTVVINALPFFLAARVATQAARLGVHYFDLTEDVAATHAIRQLSGEATSVLMPQSGLAPGVIGMLGGHLAGHFDELYDLRLRVGALTRNATNSLRYNFTWSIDGVINEYCNACDAIVNGQLVSVQPLEGHETFTLDAEAFEAFNTSGGLGTLCETLRGKVRNLDYKTIRYPGHRDAMNFLLHDLRLIERRDLLRQVLEHAVPHSREDVVIVFASASGLREGRFEQETRVGRVFGATLRGKERTAIELTTAAGVVGVLELVLKGKLPHAGFVGQEQARLEEFLSTRVGHYYQGLGVGALPMRPMHPELADA
;
A
#
# COMPACT_ATOMS: atom_id res chain seq x y z
N LEU A 1 -29.24 68.38 8.95
CA LEU A 1 -29.27 69.30 7.85
C LEU A 1 -28.84 68.54 6.60
N VAL A 2 -29.80 67.97 5.84
CA VAL A 2 -30.57 68.58 4.74
C VAL A 2 -29.63 68.68 3.53
N GLU A 3 -29.75 67.75 2.59
CA GLU A 3 -30.58 67.81 1.38
C GLU A 3 -29.93 68.57 0.20
N ALA A 4 -30.03 67.93 -0.89
CA ALA A 4 -30.27 68.47 -2.28
C ALA A 4 -28.97 68.76 -3.09
N ALA A 5 -28.79 68.31 -4.29
CA ALA A 5 -29.69 68.25 -5.47
C ALA A 5 -29.03 67.31 -6.52
N LYS A 6 -29.68 66.38 -7.12
CA LYS A 6 -30.56 66.32 -8.31
C LYS A 6 -30.09 67.08 -9.61
N ARG A 7 -29.99 66.21 -10.67
CA ARG A 7 -30.23 66.41 -12.12
C ARG A 7 -29.09 67.07 -12.91
N THR A 8 -28.72 66.53 -14.05
CA THR A 8 -29.42 66.44 -15.35
C THR A 8 -28.46 65.67 -16.29
N ALA A 9 -28.75 64.74 -17.00
CA ALA A 9 -29.62 64.40 -18.13
C ALA A 9 -28.82 64.14 -19.43
N LEU A 10 -29.20 63.08 -20.07
CA LEU A 10 -29.46 62.81 -21.48
C LEU A 10 -28.29 62.64 -22.51
N SER A 11 -28.30 61.42 -22.99
CA SER A 11 -28.32 61.01 -24.41
C SER A 11 -27.04 61.20 -25.26
N THR A 12 -26.48 60.10 -25.65
CA THR A 12 -26.25 59.87 -27.09
C THR A 12 -26.13 58.32 -27.34
N ILE A 13 -27.05 57.85 -28.14
CA ILE A 13 -27.10 56.51 -28.70
C ILE A 13 -25.97 56.39 -29.72
N CYS A 14 -25.14 55.41 -29.63
CA CYS A 14 -24.42 54.93 -30.79
C CYS A 14 -24.28 53.39 -30.69
N SER A 15 -25.02 52.77 -31.58
CA SER A 15 -24.97 51.31 -31.86
C SER A 15 -23.58 50.93 -32.33
N LEU A 16 -22.96 49.92 -31.68
CA LEU A 16 -21.88 49.16 -32.29
C LEU A 16 -21.98 47.70 -31.93
N ALA A 17 -21.87 46.88 -32.94
CA ALA A 17 -22.12 45.49 -33.05
C ALA A 17 -21.40 44.64 -31.98
N ILE A 18 -22.15 43.71 -31.39
CA ILE A 18 -21.64 42.62 -30.54
C ILE A 18 -20.94 41.59 -31.43
N ALA A 19 -19.62 41.58 -31.45
CA ALA A 19 -18.85 40.46 -31.92
C ALA A 19 -18.62 39.52 -30.72
N SER A 20 -19.33 38.41 -30.72
CA SER A 20 -19.17 37.28 -29.77
C SER A 20 -17.84 36.59 -30.01
N HIS A 21 -16.87 36.83 -29.16
CA HIS A 21 -15.68 35.95 -29.03
C HIS A 21 -15.71 35.38 -27.62
N PRO A 22 -15.63 34.06 -27.45
CA PRO A 22 -15.47 33.46 -26.14
C PRO A 22 -14.04 33.75 -25.63
N PHE A 23 -13.95 34.46 -24.53
CA PHE A 23 -12.72 34.60 -23.76
C PHE A 23 -12.37 33.20 -23.19
N TYR A 24 -11.45 32.52 -23.83
CA TYR A 24 -10.74 31.41 -23.21
C TYR A 24 -9.77 32.01 -22.19
N ILE A 25 -10.12 31.91 -20.89
CA ILE A 25 -9.14 32.13 -19.84
C ILE A 25 -8.23 30.90 -19.85
N PHE A 26 -7.03 31.07 -20.41
CA PHE A 26 -5.96 30.11 -20.22
C PHE A 26 -5.55 30.18 -18.75
N PHE A 27 -6.03 29.24 -17.94
CA PHE A 27 -5.36 28.90 -16.70
C PHE A 27 -3.98 28.33 -17.07
N THR A 28 -2.96 29.15 -16.93
CA THR A 28 -1.59 28.62 -16.90
C THR A 28 -1.50 27.77 -15.64
N GLU A 29 -1.40 26.44 -15.81
CA GLU A 29 -1.03 25.56 -14.72
C GLU A 29 0.23 26.12 -14.04
N PRO A 30 0.28 26.15 -12.68
CA PRO A 30 1.49 26.56 -12.01
C PRO A 30 2.63 25.67 -12.51
N SER A 31 3.72 26.28 -12.93
CA SER A 31 4.92 25.59 -13.41
C SER A 31 5.40 24.65 -12.31
N ASP A 32 5.15 23.37 -12.48
CA ASP A 32 5.68 22.31 -11.64
C ASP A 32 7.21 22.30 -11.83
N PRO A 33 7.99 22.68 -10.79
CA PRO A 33 9.46 22.74 -10.90
C PRO A 33 10.07 21.36 -11.14
N TRP A 34 9.29 20.27 -11.04
CA TRP A 34 9.72 18.89 -11.27
C TRP A 34 9.55 18.44 -12.72
N ARG A 35 8.78 19.15 -13.55
CA ARG A 35 8.52 18.80 -14.96
C ARG A 35 9.73 18.95 -15.90
N ASN A 36 10.78 19.63 -15.49
CA ASN A 36 11.93 19.96 -16.35
C ASN A 36 13.18 19.08 -16.18
N LYS A 37 13.12 18.03 -15.35
CA LYS A 37 14.11 16.95 -15.41
C LYS A 37 13.51 15.79 -16.22
N MET A 38 13.48 15.90 -17.54
CA MET A 38 13.34 14.73 -18.43
C MET A 38 14.54 13.82 -18.18
N SER A 39 14.44 13.02 -17.10
CA SER A 39 15.41 11.96 -16.81
C SER A 39 15.23 10.87 -17.84
N LYS A 40 16.34 10.27 -18.26
CA LYS A 40 16.33 9.06 -19.08
C LYS A 40 15.36 8.06 -18.44
N GLN A 41 14.39 7.59 -19.22
CA GLN A 41 13.44 6.56 -18.79
C GLN A 41 14.23 5.42 -18.17
N LEU A 42 13.85 4.99 -16.96
CA LEU A 42 14.56 3.93 -16.26
C LEU A 42 14.49 2.64 -17.08
N GLN A 43 15.65 2.12 -17.49
CA GLN A 43 15.74 0.85 -18.18
C GLN A 43 15.96 -0.27 -17.17
N LEU A 44 14.95 -1.10 -16.96
CA LEU A 44 15.04 -2.27 -16.09
C LEU A 44 15.91 -3.35 -16.75
N LYS A 45 17.11 -3.60 -16.20
CA LYS A 45 18.01 -4.64 -16.69
C LYS A 45 17.87 -5.95 -15.93
N ASN A 46 17.75 -5.87 -14.64
CA ASN A 46 17.65 -6.98 -13.71
C ASN A 46 17.10 -6.51 -12.36
N VAL A 47 16.63 -7.43 -11.54
CA VAL A 47 16.06 -7.16 -10.21
C VAL A 47 16.69 -8.09 -9.19
N LEU A 48 17.11 -7.52 -8.05
CA LEU A 48 17.47 -8.25 -6.86
C LEU A 48 16.25 -8.33 -5.93
N VAL A 49 15.81 -9.52 -5.56
CA VAL A 49 14.80 -9.75 -4.53
C VAL A 49 15.48 -10.32 -3.31
N LEU A 50 15.40 -9.63 -2.18
CA LEU A 50 15.96 -10.07 -0.90
C LEU A 50 14.85 -10.71 -0.05
N GLY A 51 15.13 -11.94 0.44
CA GLY A 51 14.15 -12.76 1.14
C GLY A 51 13.45 -13.75 0.21
N ALA A 52 13.78 -15.05 0.33
CA ALA A 52 13.20 -16.13 -0.48
C ALA A 52 12.00 -16.82 0.20
N GLY A 53 11.33 -16.10 1.11
CA GLY A 53 10.08 -16.52 1.73
C GLY A 53 8.90 -16.56 0.74
N LYS A 54 7.70 -16.73 1.26
CA LYS A 54 6.46 -16.82 0.45
C LYS A 54 6.29 -15.60 -0.47
N VAL A 55 6.32 -14.40 0.10
CA VAL A 55 6.11 -13.15 -0.64
C VAL A 55 7.27 -12.86 -1.60
N GLY A 56 8.53 -12.91 -1.13
CA GLY A 56 9.68 -12.63 -2.00
C GLY A 56 9.81 -13.59 -3.18
N SER A 57 9.51 -14.89 -2.98
CA SER A 57 9.44 -15.85 -4.08
C SER A 57 8.31 -15.52 -5.07
N THR A 58 7.18 -14.99 -4.60
CA THR A 58 6.07 -14.56 -5.46
C THR A 58 6.43 -13.30 -6.23
N VAL A 59 7.11 -12.33 -5.59
CA VAL A 59 7.67 -11.14 -6.25
C VAL A 59 8.63 -11.55 -7.38
N ALA A 60 9.55 -12.47 -7.09
CA ALA A 60 10.51 -12.94 -8.10
C ALA A 60 9.82 -13.60 -9.30
N ASP A 61 8.85 -14.50 -9.04
CA ASP A 61 8.04 -15.13 -10.09
C ASP A 61 7.23 -14.08 -10.88
N MET A 62 6.67 -13.06 -10.21
CA MET A 62 5.86 -12.01 -10.82
C MET A 62 6.69 -11.06 -11.69
N VAL A 63 7.88 -10.66 -11.24
CA VAL A 63 8.84 -9.88 -12.05
C VAL A 63 9.27 -10.68 -13.28
N ALA A 64 9.63 -11.94 -13.12
CA ALA A 64 10.01 -12.82 -14.22
C ALA A 64 8.87 -13.00 -15.23
N GLU A 65 7.61 -13.12 -14.76
CA GLU A 65 6.42 -13.27 -15.64
C GLU A 65 6.13 -12.01 -16.45
N TYR A 66 6.03 -10.87 -15.76
CA TYR A 66 5.49 -9.66 -16.38
C TYR A 66 6.55 -8.74 -16.97
N HIS A 67 7.78 -8.71 -16.41
CA HIS A 67 8.85 -7.87 -16.92
C HIS A 67 9.86 -8.60 -17.80
N ARG A 68 9.93 -9.93 -17.71
CA ARG A 68 10.80 -10.78 -18.54
C ARG A 68 12.29 -10.43 -18.42
N VAL A 69 12.73 -10.01 -17.23
CA VAL A 69 14.12 -9.68 -16.92
C VAL A 69 14.73 -10.70 -15.96
N PRO A 70 16.06 -10.85 -15.92
CA PRO A 70 16.74 -11.66 -14.93
C PRO A 70 16.43 -11.19 -13.51
N VAL A 71 16.12 -12.14 -12.63
CA VAL A 71 15.85 -11.92 -11.20
C VAL A 71 16.84 -12.73 -10.38
N THR A 72 17.55 -12.05 -9.49
CA THR A 72 18.33 -12.72 -8.44
C THR A 72 17.48 -12.76 -7.16
N LEU A 73 17.14 -13.96 -6.72
CA LEU A 73 16.43 -14.20 -5.46
C LEU A 73 17.44 -14.63 -4.39
N ALA A 74 17.71 -13.74 -3.44
CA ALA A 74 18.73 -13.92 -2.42
C ALA A 74 18.13 -14.16 -1.04
N ASP A 75 18.73 -15.08 -0.28
CA ASP A 75 18.34 -15.38 1.10
C ASP A 75 19.59 -15.88 1.87
N GLN A 76 19.58 -15.77 3.20
CA GLN A 76 20.65 -16.33 4.03
C GLN A 76 20.68 -17.86 4.02
N LEU A 77 19.52 -18.49 3.75
CA LEU A 77 19.39 -19.93 3.65
C LEU A 77 19.54 -20.38 2.20
N ALA A 78 20.41 -21.37 1.99
CA ALA A 78 20.55 -22.02 0.70
C ALA A 78 19.22 -22.67 0.31
N GLY A 79 18.65 -22.25 -0.81
CA GLY A 79 17.43 -22.82 -1.36
C GLY A 79 17.71 -23.75 -2.54
N LYS A 80 16.72 -24.55 -2.94
CA LYS A 80 16.81 -25.32 -4.18
C LYS A 80 16.90 -24.37 -5.38
N PRO A 81 17.69 -24.70 -6.42
CA PRO A 81 17.71 -23.94 -7.66
C PRO A 81 16.31 -23.74 -8.22
N SER A 82 16.07 -22.60 -8.82
CA SER A 82 14.81 -22.36 -9.52
C SER A 82 14.76 -23.18 -10.81
N ALA A 83 13.59 -23.73 -11.14
CA ALA A 83 13.36 -24.32 -12.46
C ALA A 83 13.19 -23.25 -13.55
N ASP A 84 12.96 -22.01 -13.16
CA ASP A 84 12.81 -20.88 -14.07
C ASP A 84 14.17 -20.30 -14.44
N PRO A 85 14.55 -20.25 -15.75
CA PRO A 85 15.83 -19.72 -16.18
C PRO A 85 16.02 -18.22 -15.91
N LEU A 86 14.94 -17.47 -15.72
CA LEU A 86 14.98 -16.05 -15.35
C LEU A 86 15.22 -15.81 -13.86
N VAL A 87 15.04 -16.82 -13.00
CA VAL A 87 15.16 -16.66 -11.54
C VAL A 87 16.38 -17.44 -11.03
N ARG A 88 17.46 -16.75 -10.72
CA ARG A 88 18.66 -17.31 -10.11
C ARG A 88 18.58 -17.18 -8.58
N ARG A 89 18.74 -18.28 -7.84
CA ARG A 89 18.86 -18.26 -6.37
C ARG A 89 20.31 -18.11 -5.94
N VAL A 90 20.53 -17.25 -4.93
CA VAL A 90 21.86 -17.06 -4.32
C VAL A 90 21.74 -17.05 -2.79
N THR A 91 22.80 -17.49 -2.13
CA THR A 91 22.93 -17.37 -0.68
C THR A 91 23.59 -16.04 -0.37
N LEU A 92 22.93 -15.20 0.43
CA LEU A 92 23.42 -13.87 0.81
C LEU A 92 23.03 -13.55 2.25
N ASN A 93 24.02 -13.26 3.08
CA ASN A 93 23.78 -12.65 4.38
C ASN A 93 23.81 -11.11 4.21
N VAL A 94 22.67 -10.45 4.36
CA VAL A 94 22.55 -8.99 4.22
C VAL A 94 23.18 -8.22 5.39
N GLU A 95 23.54 -8.90 6.47
CA GLU A 95 24.30 -8.30 7.58
C GLU A 95 25.78 -8.13 7.25
N ASP A 96 26.30 -8.87 6.28
CA ASP A 96 27.60 -8.62 5.68
C ASP A 96 27.47 -7.45 4.65
N ASN A 97 27.92 -6.27 5.08
CA ASN A 97 27.84 -5.06 4.28
C ASN A 97 28.60 -5.16 2.95
N THR A 98 29.70 -5.91 2.90
CA THR A 98 30.51 -6.06 1.69
C THR A 98 29.80 -6.97 0.69
N ALA A 99 29.29 -8.11 1.16
CA ALA A 99 28.51 -9.02 0.33
C ALA A 99 27.24 -8.37 -0.22
N LEU A 100 26.50 -7.63 0.64
CA LEU A 100 25.31 -6.89 0.24
C LEU A 100 25.64 -5.82 -0.82
N ALA A 101 26.70 -5.01 -0.60
CA ALA A 101 27.08 -3.96 -1.54
C ALA A 101 27.50 -4.53 -2.90
N ASN A 102 28.25 -5.63 -2.92
CA ASN A 102 28.68 -6.30 -4.16
C ASN A 102 27.48 -6.83 -4.95
N GLU A 103 26.50 -7.44 -4.27
CA GLU A 103 25.29 -7.95 -4.95
C GLU A 103 24.42 -6.79 -5.46
N LEU A 104 24.20 -5.75 -4.65
CA LEU A 104 23.44 -4.55 -5.05
C LEU A 104 24.06 -3.87 -6.28
N ALA A 105 25.39 -3.68 -6.33
CA ALA A 105 26.09 -2.98 -7.39
C ALA A 105 25.87 -3.59 -8.78
N SER A 106 25.48 -4.86 -8.85
CA SER A 106 25.20 -5.58 -10.10
C SER A 106 23.74 -5.47 -10.57
N HIS A 107 22.86 -4.79 -9.79
CA HIS A 107 21.44 -4.73 -10.05
C HIS A 107 20.92 -3.30 -10.25
N THR A 108 19.86 -3.16 -11.06
CA THR A 108 19.19 -1.88 -11.30
C THR A 108 18.21 -1.55 -10.19
N VAL A 109 17.53 -2.57 -9.67
CA VAL A 109 16.46 -2.46 -8.68
C VAL A 109 16.66 -3.52 -7.61
N VAL A 110 16.44 -3.16 -6.35
CA VAL A 110 16.26 -4.10 -5.25
C VAL A 110 14.84 -4.01 -4.71
N ILE A 111 14.21 -5.19 -4.53
CA ILE A 111 12.95 -5.35 -3.82
C ILE A 111 13.24 -6.11 -2.54
N ASN A 112 13.06 -5.46 -1.41
CA ASN A 112 13.35 -6.01 -0.10
C ASN A 112 12.10 -6.65 0.53
N ALA A 113 12.08 -7.96 0.64
CA ALA A 113 11.05 -8.75 1.29
C ALA A 113 11.56 -9.47 2.56
N LEU A 114 12.61 -8.91 3.17
CA LEU A 114 13.16 -9.35 4.46
C LEU A 114 12.33 -8.77 5.62
N PRO A 115 12.54 -9.25 6.85
CA PRO A 115 11.95 -8.67 8.04
C PRO A 115 12.24 -7.16 8.16
N PHE A 116 11.29 -6.40 8.69
CA PHE A 116 11.28 -4.94 8.75
C PHE A 116 12.55 -4.33 9.38
N PHE A 117 13.16 -4.97 10.38
CA PHE A 117 14.36 -4.48 11.05
C PHE A 117 15.62 -4.45 10.17
N LEU A 118 15.58 -5.09 9.00
CA LEU A 118 16.67 -5.06 8.00
C LEU A 118 16.42 -3.99 6.91
N ALA A 119 15.24 -3.39 6.85
CA ALA A 119 14.83 -2.49 5.77
C ALA A 119 15.75 -1.26 5.64
N ALA A 120 16.00 -0.53 6.74
CA ALA A 120 16.85 0.65 6.73
C ALA A 120 18.29 0.35 6.31
N ARG A 121 18.84 -0.82 6.69
CA ARG A 121 20.19 -1.26 6.27
C ARG A 121 20.28 -1.41 4.76
N VAL A 122 19.34 -2.15 4.16
CA VAL A 122 19.32 -2.40 2.72
C VAL A 122 19.11 -1.10 1.95
N ALA A 123 18.15 -0.27 2.38
CA ALA A 123 17.86 1.03 1.76
C ALA A 123 19.08 1.96 1.78
N THR A 124 19.83 2.00 2.89
CA THR A 124 21.05 2.81 3.00
C THR A 124 22.10 2.39 1.97
N GLN A 125 22.33 1.10 1.80
CA GLN A 125 23.30 0.61 0.81
C GLN A 125 22.80 0.85 -0.63
N ALA A 126 21.52 0.61 -0.89
CA ALA A 126 20.91 0.86 -2.19
C ALA A 126 21.02 2.34 -2.59
N ALA A 127 20.68 3.27 -1.68
CA ALA A 127 20.78 4.71 -1.90
C ALA A 127 22.22 5.15 -2.26
N ARG A 128 23.22 4.66 -1.50
CA ARG A 128 24.64 4.95 -1.74
C ARG A 128 25.13 4.48 -3.11
N LEU A 129 24.58 3.36 -3.60
CA LEU A 129 24.96 2.76 -4.89
C LEU A 129 24.09 3.23 -6.06
N GLY A 130 23.09 4.09 -5.81
CA GLY A 130 22.15 4.55 -6.84
C GLY A 130 21.22 3.44 -7.34
N VAL A 131 20.99 2.38 -6.54
CA VAL A 131 20.08 1.29 -6.86
C VAL A 131 18.67 1.67 -6.40
N HIS A 132 17.66 1.49 -7.25
CA HIS A 132 16.27 1.78 -6.89
C HIS A 132 15.78 0.78 -5.84
N TYR A 133 15.24 1.30 -4.75
CA TYR A 133 14.81 0.52 -3.59
C TYR A 133 13.30 0.51 -3.45
N PHE A 134 12.76 -0.69 -3.26
CA PHE A 134 11.35 -0.93 -2.92
C PHE A 134 11.28 -1.92 -1.76
N ASP A 135 10.31 -1.78 -0.88
CA ASP A 135 10.05 -2.77 0.17
C ASP A 135 8.56 -2.91 0.50
N LEU A 136 8.28 -3.77 1.45
CA LEU A 136 6.95 -4.18 1.90
C LEU A 136 6.74 -3.88 3.39
N THR A 137 7.64 -3.08 4.00
CA THR A 137 7.64 -2.90 5.45
C THR A 137 6.39 -2.16 5.94
N GLU A 138 5.83 -2.63 7.03
CA GLU A 138 4.78 -1.96 7.80
C GLU A 138 5.37 -1.09 8.92
N ASP A 139 6.67 -1.17 9.17
CA ASP A 139 7.32 -0.52 10.31
C ASP A 139 7.53 0.98 10.08
N VAL A 140 6.97 1.79 10.98
CA VAL A 140 7.00 3.25 10.90
C VAL A 140 8.41 3.79 11.11
N ALA A 141 9.18 3.22 12.05
CA ALA A 141 10.55 3.68 12.33
C ALA A 141 11.49 3.39 11.16
N ALA A 142 11.37 2.21 10.53
CA ALA A 142 12.14 1.87 9.33
C ALA A 142 11.83 2.83 8.18
N THR A 143 10.55 3.16 7.97
CA THR A 143 10.11 4.11 6.94
C THR A 143 10.66 5.52 7.17
N HIS A 144 10.63 6.01 8.41
CA HIS A 144 11.24 7.29 8.76
C HIS A 144 12.75 7.31 8.49
N ALA A 145 13.47 6.25 8.85
CA ALA A 145 14.91 6.13 8.57
C ALA A 145 15.20 6.15 7.05
N ILE A 146 14.40 5.45 6.25
CA ILE A 146 14.53 5.45 4.78
C ILE A 146 14.24 6.84 4.20
N ARG A 147 13.24 7.55 4.71
CA ARG A 147 12.91 8.91 4.28
C ARG A 147 14.07 9.89 4.49
N GLN A 148 14.82 9.76 5.59
CA GLN A 148 15.98 10.61 5.85
C GLN A 148 17.09 10.49 4.79
N LEU A 149 17.13 9.36 4.06
CA LEU A 149 18.09 9.15 2.97
C LEU A 149 17.74 9.93 1.69
N SER A 150 16.51 10.50 1.60
CA SER A 150 15.97 11.05 0.35
C SER A 150 16.72 12.28 -0.19
N GLY A 151 17.33 13.09 0.69
CA GLY A 151 17.97 14.34 0.29
C GLY A 151 19.17 14.16 -0.65
N GLU A 152 19.85 13.02 -0.58
CA GLU A 152 21.05 12.70 -1.36
C GLU A 152 20.79 11.55 -2.37
N ALA A 153 19.62 10.94 -2.34
CA ALA A 153 19.31 9.77 -3.17
C ALA A 153 19.13 10.16 -4.64
N THR A 154 19.95 9.57 -5.51
CA THR A 154 19.83 9.67 -6.96
C THR A 154 18.93 8.59 -7.56
N SER A 155 18.44 7.67 -6.73
CA SER A 155 17.54 6.58 -7.06
C SER A 155 16.22 6.71 -6.29
N VAL A 156 15.21 5.97 -6.70
CA VAL A 156 13.92 5.87 -5.99
C VAL A 156 14.11 5.13 -4.67
N LEU A 157 13.52 5.66 -3.62
CA LEU A 157 13.34 5.01 -2.33
C LEU A 157 11.84 4.95 -2.06
N MET A 158 11.22 3.81 -2.35
CA MET A 158 9.78 3.61 -2.20
C MET A 158 9.50 2.43 -1.26
N PRO A 159 9.56 2.64 0.06
CA PRO A 159 9.12 1.64 1.03
C PRO A 159 7.59 1.50 1.01
N GLN A 160 7.07 0.56 1.80
CA GLN A 160 5.64 0.44 2.04
C GLN A 160 4.81 0.17 0.78
N SER A 161 5.34 -0.62 -0.15
CA SER A 161 4.76 -0.84 -1.47
C SER A 161 3.96 -2.15 -1.57
N GLY A 162 3.48 -2.70 -0.45
CA GLY A 162 2.69 -3.93 -0.42
C GLY A 162 1.20 -3.71 -0.62
N LEU A 163 0.40 -4.44 0.17
CA LEU A 163 -1.05 -4.31 0.25
C LEU A 163 -1.45 -3.22 1.27
N ALA A 164 -1.03 -3.39 2.51
CA ALA A 164 -1.25 -2.48 3.64
C ALA A 164 -0.02 -2.54 4.58
N PRO A 165 0.86 -1.56 4.52
CA PRO A 165 0.81 -0.35 3.69
C PRO A 165 1.08 -0.64 2.19
N GLY A 166 0.58 0.22 1.31
CA GLY A 166 0.74 0.11 -0.14
C GLY A 166 -0.55 0.46 -0.89
N VAL A 167 -1.17 -0.53 -1.53
CA VAL A 167 -2.36 -0.33 -2.36
C VAL A 167 -3.53 0.29 -1.61
N ILE A 168 -3.67 0.02 -0.30
CA ILE A 168 -4.71 0.66 0.52
C ILE A 168 -4.47 2.18 0.63
N GLY A 169 -3.21 2.63 0.68
CA GLY A 169 -2.86 4.05 0.67
C GLY A 169 -3.17 4.72 -0.66
N MET A 170 -2.92 4.03 -1.79
CA MET A 170 -3.31 4.51 -3.12
C MET A 170 -4.83 4.66 -3.23
N LEU A 171 -5.59 3.68 -2.74
CA LEU A 171 -7.05 3.73 -2.70
C LEU A 171 -7.55 4.86 -1.79
N GLY A 172 -6.93 5.05 -0.62
CA GLY A 172 -7.23 6.14 0.29
C GLY A 172 -6.98 7.51 -0.33
N GLY A 173 -5.83 7.70 -0.98
CA GLY A 173 -5.49 8.92 -1.70
C GLY A 173 -6.44 9.21 -2.88
N HIS A 174 -6.82 8.16 -3.63
CA HIS A 174 -7.79 8.26 -4.71
C HIS A 174 -9.16 8.73 -4.19
N LEU A 175 -9.70 8.09 -3.17
CA LEU A 175 -10.99 8.49 -2.58
C LEU A 175 -10.93 9.89 -1.98
N ALA A 176 -9.85 10.24 -1.29
CA ALA A 176 -9.67 11.57 -0.72
C ALA A 176 -9.72 12.68 -1.78
N GLY A 177 -9.17 12.42 -2.96
CA GLY A 177 -9.16 13.35 -4.08
C GLY A 177 -10.53 13.65 -4.71
N HIS A 178 -11.58 12.94 -4.32
CA HIS A 178 -12.93 13.12 -4.85
C HIS A 178 -13.76 14.16 -4.06
N PHE A 179 -13.27 14.66 -2.94
CA PHE A 179 -14.00 15.55 -2.04
C PHE A 179 -13.34 16.92 -1.94
N ASP A 180 -14.15 17.98 -1.98
CA ASP A 180 -13.70 19.36 -1.74
C ASP A 180 -13.33 19.55 -0.25
N GLU A 181 -14.13 18.96 0.66
CA GLU A 181 -13.86 18.85 2.09
C GLU A 181 -14.01 17.40 2.52
N LEU A 182 -12.91 16.78 2.90
CA LEU A 182 -12.92 15.40 3.36
C LEU A 182 -13.17 15.33 4.88
N TYR A 183 -14.24 14.62 5.28
CA TYR A 183 -14.60 14.47 6.70
C TYR A 183 -14.00 13.18 7.26
N ASP A 184 -14.39 12.04 6.73
CA ASP A 184 -13.90 10.75 7.19
C ASP A 184 -13.25 9.98 6.06
N LEU A 185 -12.12 9.37 6.34
CA LEU A 185 -11.49 8.35 5.49
C LEU A 185 -11.20 7.12 6.34
N ARG A 186 -11.88 6.03 6.05
CA ARG A 186 -11.81 4.76 6.79
C ARG A 186 -11.24 3.69 5.90
N LEU A 187 -10.09 3.13 6.28
CA LEU A 187 -9.39 2.10 5.54
C LEU A 187 -9.36 0.80 6.34
N ARG A 188 -9.79 -0.30 5.74
CA ARG A 188 -9.88 -1.62 6.39
C ARG A 188 -9.29 -2.67 5.48
N VAL A 189 -8.39 -3.49 5.98
CA VAL A 189 -7.83 -4.62 5.25
C VAL A 189 -7.82 -5.86 6.11
N GLY A 190 -8.18 -7.00 5.56
CA GLY A 190 -8.07 -8.30 6.22
C GLY A 190 -7.39 -9.31 5.32
N ALA A 191 -6.37 -10.00 5.83
CA ALA A 191 -5.88 -11.24 5.27
C ALA A 191 -6.39 -12.37 6.18
N LEU A 192 -7.37 -13.11 5.71
CA LEU A 192 -8.16 -14.04 6.50
C LEU A 192 -8.01 -15.46 5.95
N THR A 193 -7.80 -16.44 6.82
CA THR A 193 -7.97 -17.82 6.40
C THR A 193 -9.45 -18.10 6.11
N ARG A 194 -9.74 -18.83 5.04
CA ARG A 194 -11.12 -19.17 4.67
C ARG A 194 -11.78 -20.14 5.66
N ASN A 195 -10.98 -21.01 6.27
CA ASN A 195 -11.45 -22.05 7.19
C ASN A 195 -10.61 -22.01 8.48
N ALA A 196 -10.94 -21.10 9.40
CA ALA A 196 -10.29 -21.06 10.71
C ALA A 196 -10.78 -22.23 11.57
N THR A 197 -9.85 -23.08 12.02
CA THR A 197 -10.14 -24.31 12.76
C THR A 197 -9.86 -24.19 14.26
N ASN A 198 -9.45 -23.01 14.73
CA ASN A 198 -9.09 -22.77 16.13
C ASN A 198 -9.93 -21.64 16.75
N SER A 199 -9.89 -21.52 18.07
CA SER A 199 -10.64 -20.50 18.81
C SER A 199 -10.14 -19.08 18.54
N LEU A 200 -8.87 -18.94 18.12
CA LEU A 200 -8.32 -17.64 17.69
C LEU A 200 -8.96 -17.16 16.38
N ARG A 201 -9.69 -18.03 15.66
CA ARG A 201 -10.27 -17.73 14.33
C ARG A 201 -9.23 -17.23 13.33
N TYR A 202 -8.00 -17.73 13.44
CA TYR A 202 -6.87 -17.29 12.63
C TYR A 202 -5.90 -18.42 12.33
N ASN A 203 -5.40 -18.49 11.11
CA ASN A 203 -4.26 -19.29 10.70
C ASN A 203 -3.27 -18.35 10.00
N PHE A 204 -1.97 -18.59 10.18
CA PHE A 204 -0.98 -17.75 9.54
C PHE A 204 -0.91 -17.98 8.04
N THR A 205 -1.09 -16.91 7.29
CA THR A 205 -0.91 -16.86 5.83
C THR A 205 0.35 -16.08 5.46
N TRP A 206 0.84 -15.24 6.38
CA TRP A 206 2.01 -14.39 6.23
C TRP A 206 2.90 -14.37 7.50
N SER A 207 3.67 -13.31 7.74
CA SER A 207 4.68 -13.21 8.80
C SER A 207 4.07 -13.13 10.20
N ILE A 208 4.53 -14.00 11.12
CA ILE A 208 4.18 -13.94 12.55
C ILE A 208 4.76 -12.66 13.16
N ASP A 209 6.02 -12.32 12.83
CA ASP A 209 6.68 -11.11 13.34
C ASP A 209 5.95 -9.83 12.89
N GLY A 210 5.42 -9.81 11.64
CA GLY A 210 4.58 -8.72 11.16
C GLY A 210 3.29 -8.58 11.97
N VAL A 211 2.57 -9.68 12.25
CA VAL A 211 1.35 -9.65 13.08
C VAL A 211 1.65 -9.13 14.48
N ILE A 212 2.76 -9.59 15.11
CA ILE A 212 3.17 -9.11 16.43
C ILE A 212 3.50 -7.61 16.38
N ASN A 213 4.21 -7.17 15.34
CA ASN A 213 4.57 -5.76 15.15
C ASN A 213 3.32 -4.88 15.04
N GLU A 214 2.35 -5.29 14.21
CA GLU A 214 1.09 -4.57 14.03
C GLU A 214 0.24 -4.49 15.31
N TYR A 215 0.22 -5.56 16.13
CA TYR A 215 -0.66 -5.67 17.31
C TYR A 215 -0.02 -5.14 18.59
N CYS A 216 1.27 -4.86 18.60
CA CYS A 216 2.00 -4.42 19.78
C CYS A 216 2.54 -2.99 19.71
N ASN A 217 2.36 -2.31 18.57
CA ASN A 217 2.84 -0.94 18.39
C ASN A 217 1.68 0.04 18.28
N ALA A 218 1.92 1.27 18.73
CA ALA A 218 0.95 2.36 18.60
C ALA A 218 0.63 2.63 17.11
N CYS A 219 -0.59 3.06 16.86
CA CYS A 219 -1.14 3.30 15.54
C CYS A 219 -1.30 4.81 15.31
N ASP A 220 -0.90 5.29 14.14
CA ASP A 220 -1.19 6.66 13.72
C ASP A 220 -2.65 6.76 13.26
N ALA A 221 -3.29 7.88 13.59
CA ALA A 221 -4.62 8.25 13.13
C ALA A 221 -4.76 9.78 13.08
N ILE A 222 -5.76 10.29 12.35
CA ILE A 222 -6.17 11.68 12.45
C ILE A 222 -7.55 11.71 13.09
N VAL A 223 -7.71 12.47 14.16
CA VAL A 223 -8.96 12.69 14.86
C VAL A 223 -9.21 14.18 15.01
N ASN A 224 -10.35 14.66 14.52
CA ASN A 224 -10.69 16.08 14.49
C ASN A 224 -9.58 16.97 13.87
N GLY A 225 -8.95 16.47 12.79
CA GLY A 225 -7.88 17.19 12.07
C GLY A 225 -6.50 17.11 12.73
N GLN A 226 -6.37 16.44 13.87
CA GLN A 226 -5.11 16.31 14.61
C GLN A 226 -4.53 14.90 14.49
N LEU A 227 -3.23 14.83 14.22
CA LEU A 227 -2.50 13.58 14.28
C LEU A 227 -2.45 13.10 15.74
N VAL A 228 -2.90 11.88 15.97
CA VAL A 228 -2.93 11.24 17.29
C VAL A 228 -2.34 9.84 17.21
N SER A 229 -1.86 9.36 18.34
CA SER A 229 -1.48 7.96 18.51
C SER A 229 -2.59 7.23 19.24
N VAL A 230 -3.09 6.15 18.65
CA VAL A 230 -4.13 5.29 19.23
C VAL A 230 -3.56 3.89 19.53
N GLN A 231 -4.17 3.20 20.48
CA GLN A 231 -3.69 1.88 20.88
C GLN A 231 -4.10 0.81 19.85
N PRO A 232 -3.25 -0.20 19.60
CA PRO A 232 -3.66 -1.38 18.85
C PRO A 232 -4.73 -2.14 19.60
N LEU A 233 -5.52 -2.96 18.91
CA LEU A 233 -6.68 -3.71 19.40
C LEU A 233 -7.86 -2.86 19.91
N GLU A 234 -7.71 -1.53 19.99
CA GLU A 234 -8.80 -0.60 20.30
C GLU A 234 -9.58 -0.18 19.04
N GLY A 235 -10.61 0.67 19.26
CA GLY A 235 -11.47 1.11 18.18
C GLY A 235 -12.27 -0.03 17.54
N HIS A 236 -12.62 -1.06 18.34
CA HIS A 236 -13.33 -2.24 17.88
C HIS A 236 -14.67 -1.87 17.22
N GLU A 237 -14.91 -2.44 16.04
CA GLU A 237 -16.17 -2.32 15.30
C GLU A 237 -16.56 -3.68 14.72
N THR A 238 -17.85 -3.90 14.53
CA THR A 238 -18.39 -5.11 13.89
C THR A 238 -19.21 -4.71 12.68
N PHE A 239 -19.15 -5.52 11.64
CA PHE A 239 -19.92 -5.29 10.42
C PHE A 239 -20.18 -6.61 9.69
N THR A 240 -21.08 -6.56 8.72
CA THR A 240 -21.43 -7.70 7.87
C THR A 240 -21.12 -7.36 6.42
N LEU A 241 -20.45 -8.28 5.74
CA LEU A 241 -20.19 -8.18 4.30
C LEU A 241 -20.60 -9.50 3.62
N ASP A 242 -21.51 -9.44 2.65
CA ASP A 242 -22.05 -10.61 1.95
C ASP A 242 -22.60 -11.69 2.91
N ALA A 243 -23.37 -11.25 3.92
CA ALA A 243 -23.96 -12.07 4.99
C ALA A 243 -22.95 -12.76 5.94
N GLU A 244 -21.66 -12.45 5.82
CA GLU A 244 -20.61 -12.92 6.72
C GLU A 244 -20.23 -11.83 7.73
N ALA A 245 -20.13 -12.20 9.01
CA ALA A 245 -19.81 -11.28 10.09
C ALA A 245 -18.28 -11.11 10.24
N PHE A 246 -17.85 -9.88 10.42
CA PHE A 246 -16.47 -9.49 10.66
C PHE A 246 -16.36 -8.52 11.84
N GLU A 247 -15.17 -8.44 12.38
CA GLU A 247 -14.75 -7.38 13.29
C GLU A 247 -13.55 -6.65 12.70
N ALA A 248 -13.34 -5.39 13.10
CA ALA A 248 -12.14 -4.66 12.80
C ALA A 248 -11.67 -3.83 14.00
N PHE A 249 -10.37 -3.63 14.10
CA PHE A 249 -9.73 -2.90 15.20
C PHE A 249 -8.40 -2.33 14.75
N ASN A 250 -7.90 -1.33 15.50
CA ASN A 250 -6.66 -0.64 15.17
C ASN A 250 -5.46 -1.59 15.13
N THR A 251 -4.63 -1.46 14.10
CA THR A 251 -3.29 -2.06 14.00
C THR A 251 -2.32 -1.06 13.41
N SER A 252 -1.04 -1.16 13.79
CA SER A 252 -0.04 -0.20 13.34
C SER A 252 0.40 -0.40 11.88
N GLY A 253 0.95 0.63 11.28
CA GLY A 253 1.65 0.59 10.00
C GLY A 253 0.76 0.72 8.75
N GLY A 254 -0.50 0.31 8.80
CA GLY A 254 -1.36 0.20 7.61
C GLY A 254 -1.62 1.50 6.84
N LEU A 255 -1.57 2.66 7.50
CA LEU A 255 -1.72 3.97 6.85
C LEU A 255 -0.47 4.42 6.07
N GLY A 256 0.69 3.86 6.37
CA GLY A 256 1.93 4.29 5.76
C GLY A 256 2.16 5.79 5.96
N THR A 257 2.38 6.51 4.87
CA THR A 257 2.62 7.97 4.86
C THR A 257 1.34 8.81 4.76
N LEU A 258 0.17 8.18 4.70
CA LEU A 258 -1.08 8.86 4.40
C LEU A 258 -1.50 9.89 5.48
N CYS A 259 -1.19 9.61 6.76
CA CYS A 259 -1.42 10.58 7.83
C CYS A 259 -0.67 11.89 7.64
N GLU A 260 0.56 11.84 7.11
CA GLU A 260 1.35 13.05 6.84
C GLU A 260 0.78 13.81 5.65
N THR A 261 0.44 13.10 4.57
CA THR A 261 -0.09 13.68 3.31
C THR A 261 -1.45 14.33 3.49
N LEU A 262 -2.31 13.75 4.36
CA LEU A 262 -3.67 14.22 4.59
C LEU A 262 -3.81 15.09 5.85
N ARG A 263 -2.72 15.36 6.56
CA ARG A 263 -2.74 16.24 7.73
C ARG A 263 -3.31 17.60 7.38
N GLY A 264 -4.33 18.05 8.13
CA GLY A 264 -5.05 19.30 7.88
C GLY A 264 -6.00 19.29 6.67
N LYS A 265 -6.14 18.14 5.98
CA LYS A 265 -7.05 17.98 4.83
C LYS A 265 -8.21 17.03 5.11
N VAL A 266 -8.16 16.28 6.18
CA VAL A 266 -9.19 15.34 6.63
C VAL A 266 -9.50 15.55 8.09
N ARG A 267 -10.77 15.39 8.49
CA ARG A 267 -11.14 15.45 9.91
C ARG A 267 -10.76 14.18 10.64
N ASN A 268 -11.12 13.03 10.07
CA ASN A 268 -10.81 11.73 10.68
C ASN A 268 -10.24 10.78 9.62
N LEU A 269 -9.13 10.14 9.98
CA LEU A 269 -8.47 9.10 9.17
C LEU A 269 -8.06 7.99 10.10
N ASP A 270 -8.51 6.77 9.82
CA ASP A 270 -8.11 5.59 10.56
C ASP A 270 -7.91 4.36 9.67
N TYR A 271 -7.07 3.46 10.14
CA TYR A 271 -6.87 2.14 9.56
C TYR A 271 -7.17 1.06 10.59
N LYS A 272 -7.87 0.02 10.18
CA LYS A 272 -8.12 -1.15 11.01
C LYS A 272 -7.91 -2.44 10.22
N THR A 273 -7.46 -3.47 10.92
CA THR A 273 -7.41 -4.81 10.35
C THR A 273 -8.75 -5.51 10.51
N ILE A 274 -9.17 -6.24 9.45
CA ILE A 274 -10.40 -7.04 9.46
C ILE A 274 -10.07 -8.44 9.95
N ARG A 275 -10.88 -8.98 10.86
CA ARG A 275 -10.78 -10.35 11.39
C ARG A 275 -12.17 -10.97 11.57
N TYR A 276 -12.21 -12.27 11.85
CA TYR A 276 -13.45 -12.93 12.25
C TYR A 276 -13.79 -12.60 13.71
N PRO A 277 -15.08 -12.51 14.08
CA PRO A 277 -15.50 -12.15 15.43
C PRO A 277 -14.88 -13.02 16.51
N GLY A 278 -14.35 -12.39 17.56
CA GLY A 278 -13.68 -13.03 18.70
C GLY A 278 -12.15 -13.11 18.60
N HIS A 279 -11.55 -12.83 17.45
CA HIS A 279 -10.09 -12.80 17.31
C HIS A 279 -9.46 -11.71 18.19
N ARG A 280 -10.03 -10.51 18.15
CA ARG A 280 -9.56 -9.36 18.94
C ARG A 280 -9.51 -9.69 20.43
N ASP A 281 -10.56 -10.29 20.98
CA ASP A 281 -10.63 -10.60 22.41
C ASP A 281 -9.62 -11.68 22.79
N ALA A 282 -9.44 -12.70 21.94
CA ALA A 282 -8.42 -13.73 22.16
C ALA A 282 -7.01 -13.14 22.13
N MET A 283 -6.70 -12.24 21.19
CA MET A 283 -5.41 -11.55 21.15
C MET A 283 -5.21 -10.61 22.32
N ASN A 284 -6.26 -9.90 22.74
CA ASN A 284 -6.21 -9.04 23.92
C ASN A 284 -5.88 -9.84 25.18
N PHE A 285 -6.51 -11.00 25.37
CA PHE A 285 -6.17 -11.92 26.44
C PHE A 285 -4.69 -12.35 26.44
N LEU A 286 -4.16 -12.74 25.27
CA LEU A 286 -2.75 -13.12 25.16
C LEU A 286 -1.80 -11.94 25.46
N LEU A 287 -2.07 -10.78 24.90
CA LEU A 287 -1.16 -9.64 24.96
C LEU A 287 -1.21 -8.95 26.32
N HIS A 288 -2.39 -8.75 26.90
CA HIS A 288 -2.59 -7.92 28.07
C HIS A 288 -2.83 -8.74 29.36
N ASP A 289 -3.74 -9.70 29.36
CA ASP A 289 -4.04 -10.49 30.59
C ASP A 289 -2.88 -11.45 30.89
N LEU A 290 -2.30 -12.12 29.86
CA LEU A 290 -1.10 -12.93 30.01
C LEU A 290 0.21 -12.11 29.90
N ARG A 291 0.13 -10.80 29.64
CA ARG A 291 1.26 -9.88 29.54
C ARG A 291 2.33 -10.27 28.51
N LEU A 292 1.94 -11.02 27.46
CA LEU A 292 2.91 -11.44 26.44
C LEU A 292 3.40 -10.29 25.55
N ILE A 293 2.76 -9.12 25.60
CA ILE A 293 3.26 -7.90 24.93
C ILE A 293 4.64 -7.49 25.46
N GLU A 294 4.95 -7.79 26.73
CA GLU A 294 6.26 -7.54 27.37
C GLU A 294 7.31 -8.61 26.97
N ARG A 295 6.87 -9.71 26.41
CA ARG A 295 7.71 -10.86 26.02
C ARG A 295 7.38 -11.32 24.60
N ARG A 296 7.66 -10.46 23.63
CA ARG A 296 7.36 -10.72 22.21
C ARG A 296 8.06 -11.97 21.67
N ASP A 297 9.23 -12.32 22.21
CA ASP A 297 9.94 -13.55 21.92
C ASP A 297 9.12 -14.80 22.30
N LEU A 298 8.51 -14.77 23.51
CA LEU A 298 7.66 -15.84 23.98
C LEU A 298 6.32 -15.88 23.23
N LEU A 299 5.72 -14.70 22.98
CA LEU A 299 4.51 -14.59 22.17
C LEU A 299 4.72 -15.24 20.78
N ARG A 300 5.85 -14.93 20.13
CA ARG A 300 6.20 -15.51 18.83
C ARG A 300 6.27 -17.05 18.91
N GLN A 301 6.96 -17.60 19.92
CA GLN A 301 7.05 -19.04 20.13
C GLN A 301 5.69 -19.70 20.36
N VAL A 302 4.83 -19.07 21.17
CA VAL A 302 3.46 -19.56 21.43
C VAL A 302 2.65 -19.56 20.13
N LEU A 303 2.66 -18.49 19.38
CA LEU A 303 1.90 -18.36 18.12
C LEU A 303 2.43 -19.33 17.06
N GLU A 304 3.75 -19.47 16.93
CA GLU A 304 4.39 -20.39 15.97
C GLU A 304 4.08 -21.86 16.28
N HIS A 305 3.99 -22.20 17.58
CA HIS A 305 3.66 -23.57 18.02
C HIS A 305 2.18 -23.89 17.87
N ALA A 306 1.30 -22.94 18.25
CA ALA A 306 -0.12 -23.22 18.45
C ALA A 306 -1.01 -22.88 17.25
N VAL A 307 -0.61 -21.93 16.40
CA VAL A 307 -1.46 -21.44 15.31
C VAL A 307 -0.98 -22.05 13.98
N PRO A 308 -1.82 -22.84 13.30
CA PRO A 308 -1.42 -23.48 12.06
C PRO A 308 -1.22 -22.46 10.93
N HIS A 309 -0.41 -22.83 9.95
CA HIS A 309 -0.30 -22.12 8.69
C HIS A 309 -1.38 -22.58 7.72
N SER A 310 -1.93 -21.65 6.93
CA SER A 310 -2.88 -21.94 5.86
C SER A 310 -2.36 -21.43 4.52
N ARG A 311 -2.78 -22.09 3.44
CA ARG A 311 -2.61 -21.64 2.06
C ARG A 311 -3.94 -21.19 1.44
N GLU A 312 -5.04 -21.35 2.16
CA GLU A 312 -6.38 -20.96 1.75
C GLU A 312 -6.75 -19.66 2.47
N ASP A 313 -6.58 -18.55 1.80
CA ASP A 313 -6.90 -17.24 2.33
C ASP A 313 -7.78 -16.43 1.38
N VAL A 314 -8.28 -15.35 1.92
CA VAL A 314 -8.94 -14.27 1.19
C VAL A 314 -8.41 -12.94 1.73
N VAL A 315 -8.08 -12.03 0.84
CA VAL A 315 -7.82 -10.64 1.20
C VAL A 315 -9.09 -9.84 0.97
N ILE A 316 -9.52 -9.12 2.01
CA ILE A 316 -10.65 -8.19 1.97
C ILE A 316 -10.06 -6.78 2.07
N VAL A 317 -10.44 -5.91 1.14
CA VAL A 317 -10.12 -4.49 1.16
C VAL A 317 -11.43 -3.72 1.23
N PHE A 318 -11.56 -2.85 2.21
CA PHE A 318 -12.68 -1.95 2.38
C PHE A 318 -12.15 -0.53 2.60
N ALA A 319 -12.63 0.42 1.84
CA ALA A 319 -12.33 1.83 2.03
C ALA A 319 -13.59 2.66 1.88
N SER A 320 -13.80 3.63 2.77
CA SER A 320 -14.92 4.55 2.70
C SER A 320 -14.45 5.96 2.99
N ALA A 321 -14.84 6.89 2.14
CA ALA A 321 -14.62 8.32 2.31
C ALA A 321 -15.97 9.04 2.38
N SER A 322 -16.07 10.07 3.22
CA SER A 322 -17.25 10.94 3.30
C SER A 322 -16.84 12.41 3.46
N GLY A 323 -17.63 13.30 2.92
CA GLY A 323 -17.34 14.72 2.94
C GLY A 323 -18.25 15.55 2.03
N LEU A 324 -17.82 16.75 1.67
CA LEU A 324 -18.53 17.58 0.70
C LEU A 324 -17.92 17.43 -0.69
N ARG A 325 -18.76 17.22 -1.68
CA ARG A 325 -18.47 17.29 -3.11
C ARG A 325 -19.48 18.24 -3.76
N GLU A 326 -19.00 19.31 -4.38
CA GLU A 326 -19.86 20.35 -4.97
C GLU A 326 -20.91 20.90 -3.98
N GLY A 327 -20.50 21.07 -2.71
CA GLY A 327 -21.35 21.56 -1.62
C GLY A 327 -22.40 20.57 -1.10
N ARG A 328 -22.40 19.30 -1.55
CA ARG A 328 -23.30 18.25 -1.08
C ARG A 328 -22.53 17.24 -0.25
N PHE A 329 -23.14 16.77 0.83
CA PHE A 329 -22.58 15.66 1.60
C PHE A 329 -22.75 14.35 0.82
N GLU A 330 -21.63 13.68 0.57
CA GLU A 330 -21.56 12.39 -0.10
C GLU A 330 -20.70 11.40 0.67
N GLN A 331 -20.96 10.13 0.41
CA GLN A 331 -20.11 9.03 0.86
C GLN A 331 -19.80 8.12 -0.31
N GLU A 332 -18.53 7.77 -0.44
CA GLU A 332 -18.06 6.82 -1.44
C GLU A 332 -17.39 5.63 -0.76
N THR A 333 -17.74 4.41 -1.17
CA THR A 333 -17.21 3.18 -0.57
C THR A 333 -16.68 2.26 -1.68
N ARG A 334 -15.54 1.63 -1.43
CA ARG A 334 -14.94 0.59 -2.26
C ARG A 334 -14.73 -0.66 -1.42
N VAL A 335 -15.15 -1.79 -1.96
CA VAL A 335 -14.98 -3.10 -1.32
C VAL A 335 -14.49 -4.07 -2.37
N GLY A 336 -13.45 -4.83 -2.03
CA GLY A 336 -12.92 -5.88 -2.89
C GLY A 336 -12.51 -7.11 -2.10
N ARG A 337 -12.66 -8.29 -2.74
CA ARG A 337 -12.12 -9.55 -2.25
C ARG A 337 -11.13 -10.08 -3.29
N VAL A 338 -9.97 -10.52 -2.82
CA VAL A 338 -8.97 -11.18 -3.65
C VAL A 338 -8.74 -12.59 -3.12
N PHE A 339 -8.69 -13.54 -4.02
CA PHE A 339 -8.44 -14.95 -3.70
C PHE A 339 -7.07 -15.37 -4.22
N GLY A 340 -6.56 -16.49 -3.70
CA GLY A 340 -5.37 -17.13 -4.24
C GLY A 340 -5.59 -17.55 -5.70
N ALA A 341 -4.51 -17.60 -6.46
CA ALA A 341 -4.51 -18.01 -7.86
C ALA A 341 -3.17 -18.63 -8.27
N THR A 342 -3.15 -19.28 -9.41
CA THR A 342 -1.94 -19.87 -9.97
C THR A 342 -1.08 -18.81 -10.67
N LEU A 343 0.20 -18.71 -10.27
CA LEU A 343 1.21 -17.91 -10.94
C LEU A 343 2.38 -18.82 -11.36
N ARG A 344 2.68 -18.89 -12.67
CA ARG A 344 3.76 -19.74 -13.23
C ARG A 344 3.67 -21.20 -12.79
N GLY A 345 2.46 -21.76 -12.78
CA GLY A 345 2.21 -23.14 -12.39
C GLY A 345 2.32 -23.44 -10.89
N LYS A 346 2.41 -22.40 -10.04
CA LYS A 346 2.45 -22.51 -8.58
C LYS A 346 1.23 -21.86 -7.98
N GLU A 347 0.53 -22.56 -7.08
CA GLU A 347 -0.55 -21.98 -6.29
C GLU A 347 0.00 -20.91 -5.34
N ARG A 348 -0.56 -19.70 -5.41
CA ARG A 348 -0.23 -18.56 -4.57
C ARG A 348 -1.44 -18.13 -3.76
N THR A 349 -1.19 -17.80 -2.50
CA THR A 349 -2.24 -17.28 -1.61
C THR A 349 -2.65 -15.85 -2.00
N ALA A 350 -3.81 -15.40 -1.52
CA ALA A 350 -4.28 -14.04 -1.79
C ALA A 350 -3.30 -12.99 -1.26
N ILE A 351 -2.78 -13.17 -0.05
CA ILE A 351 -1.81 -12.23 0.54
C ILE A 351 -0.47 -12.24 -0.22
N GLU A 352 0.01 -13.40 -0.69
CA GLU A 352 1.21 -13.49 -1.52
C GLU A 352 1.04 -12.69 -2.81
N LEU A 353 -0.10 -12.87 -3.50
CA LEU A 353 -0.39 -12.20 -4.77
C LEU A 353 -0.59 -10.69 -4.60
N THR A 354 -1.40 -10.28 -3.63
CA THR A 354 -1.71 -8.86 -3.43
C THR A 354 -0.47 -8.09 -3.00
N THR A 355 0.31 -8.61 -2.05
CA THR A 355 1.53 -7.95 -1.60
C THR A 355 2.57 -7.85 -2.73
N ALA A 356 2.79 -8.93 -3.50
CA ALA A 356 3.70 -8.92 -4.62
C ALA A 356 3.22 -7.98 -5.76
N ALA A 357 1.92 -7.99 -6.07
CA ALA A 357 1.37 -7.12 -7.11
C ALA A 357 1.46 -5.64 -6.72
N GLY A 358 1.35 -5.30 -5.43
CA GLY A 358 1.59 -3.94 -4.94
C GLY A 358 2.95 -3.43 -5.39
N VAL A 359 4.02 -4.10 -5.00
CA VAL A 359 5.39 -3.64 -5.28
C VAL A 359 5.77 -3.75 -6.77
N VAL A 360 5.33 -4.79 -7.46
CA VAL A 360 5.63 -4.94 -8.91
C VAL A 360 4.85 -3.91 -9.73
N GLY A 361 3.63 -3.55 -9.31
CA GLY A 361 2.84 -2.50 -9.96
C GLY A 361 3.47 -1.11 -9.83
N VAL A 362 3.92 -0.71 -8.63
CA VAL A 362 4.59 0.60 -8.47
C VAL A 362 5.95 0.64 -9.16
N LEU A 363 6.69 -0.47 -9.20
CA LEU A 363 7.89 -0.59 -10.04
C LEU A 363 7.53 -0.30 -11.51
N GLU A 364 6.45 -0.87 -12.04
CA GLU A 364 6.00 -0.61 -13.41
C GLU A 364 5.63 0.87 -13.62
N LEU A 365 5.01 1.53 -12.63
CA LEU A 365 4.70 2.97 -12.70
C LEU A 365 5.97 3.83 -12.76
N VAL A 366 7.00 3.49 -11.97
CA VAL A 366 8.31 4.16 -12.05
C VAL A 366 8.93 3.97 -13.42
N LEU A 367 8.93 2.75 -13.95
CA LEU A 367 9.45 2.45 -15.29
C LEU A 367 8.72 3.21 -16.41
N LYS A 368 7.43 3.44 -16.25
CA LYS A 368 6.59 4.21 -17.20
C LYS A 368 6.71 5.74 -17.01
N GLY A 369 7.49 6.23 -16.04
CA GLY A 369 7.61 7.66 -15.75
C GLY A 369 6.35 8.27 -15.11
N LYS A 370 5.53 7.45 -14.46
CA LYS A 370 4.31 7.87 -13.76
C LYS A 370 4.57 8.25 -12.29
N LEU A 371 5.72 7.90 -11.78
CA LEU A 371 6.23 8.25 -10.45
C LEU A 371 7.61 8.89 -10.56
N PRO A 372 8.06 9.64 -9.53
CA PRO A 372 9.39 10.21 -9.48
C PRO A 372 10.48 9.14 -9.71
N HIS A 373 11.61 9.55 -10.30
CA HIS A 373 12.74 8.66 -10.58
C HIS A 373 13.85 8.70 -9.53
N ALA A 374 13.71 9.56 -8.51
CA ALA A 374 14.69 9.71 -7.43
C ALA A 374 14.03 10.27 -6.18
N GLY A 375 14.65 10.03 -5.03
CA GLY A 375 14.17 10.45 -3.72
C GLY A 375 13.12 9.52 -3.12
N PHE A 376 12.54 9.95 -2.01
CA PHE A 376 11.48 9.21 -1.33
C PHE A 376 10.15 9.36 -2.07
N VAL A 377 9.49 8.25 -2.30
CA VAL A 377 8.16 8.20 -2.96
C VAL A 377 7.16 7.55 -1.99
N GLY A 378 6.13 8.29 -1.60
CA GLY A 378 5.01 7.76 -0.81
C GLY A 378 4.04 6.97 -1.69
N GLN A 379 3.40 5.97 -1.11
CA GLN A 379 2.48 5.06 -1.82
C GLN A 379 1.30 5.80 -2.46
N GLU A 380 0.76 6.83 -1.79
CA GLU A 380 -0.38 7.63 -2.26
C GLU A 380 -0.05 8.56 -3.44
N GLN A 381 1.23 8.68 -3.82
CA GLN A 381 1.62 9.36 -5.06
C GLN A 381 1.30 8.53 -6.31
N ALA A 382 1.13 7.20 -6.15
CA ALA A 382 0.68 6.34 -7.22
C ALA A 382 -0.84 6.48 -7.40
N ARG A 383 -1.26 6.91 -8.60
CA ARG A 383 -2.69 7.01 -8.92
C ARG A 383 -3.29 5.63 -9.06
N LEU A 384 -4.43 5.40 -8.42
CA LEU A 384 -5.08 4.07 -8.40
C LEU A 384 -5.39 3.56 -9.81
N GLU A 385 -5.92 4.42 -10.70
CA GLU A 385 -6.28 4.02 -12.07
C GLU A 385 -5.03 3.62 -12.89
N GLU A 386 -3.92 4.34 -12.69
CA GLU A 386 -2.66 4.02 -13.35
C GLU A 386 -2.10 2.71 -12.82
N PHE A 387 -2.18 2.46 -11.51
CA PHE A 387 -1.81 1.19 -10.89
C PHE A 387 -2.68 0.03 -11.41
N LEU A 388 -4.01 0.19 -11.44
CA LEU A 388 -4.92 -0.83 -11.97
C LEU A 388 -4.71 -1.11 -13.46
N SER A 389 -4.13 -0.18 -14.21
CA SER A 389 -3.76 -0.35 -15.62
C SER A 389 -2.42 -1.05 -15.84
N THR A 390 -1.66 -1.34 -14.77
CA THR A 390 -0.42 -2.12 -14.85
C THR A 390 -0.71 -3.59 -15.17
N ARG A 391 0.33 -4.33 -15.57
CA ARG A 391 0.21 -5.76 -15.89
C ARG A 391 -0.26 -6.60 -14.69
N VAL A 392 0.01 -6.14 -13.47
CA VAL A 392 -0.38 -6.80 -12.23
C VAL A 392 -1.63 -6.20 -11.59
N GLY A 393 -2.15 -5.10 -12.12
CA GLY A 393 -3.34 -4.42 -11.60
C GLY A 393 -4.60 -5.30 -11.62
N HIS A 394 -4.64 -6.31 -12.49
CA HIS A 394 -5.76 -7.25 -12.56
C HIS A 394 -5.99 -8.03 -11.26
N TYR A 395 -4.97 -8.23 -10.41
CA TYR A 395 -5.15 -8.83 -9.09
C TYR A 395 -6.00 -7.95 -8.15
N TYR A 396 -6.18 -6.67 -8.51
CA TYR A 396 -6.94 -5.69 -7.75
C TYR A 396 -8.16 -5.12 -8.50
N GLN A 397 -8.58 -5.76 -9.59
CA GLN A 397 -9.70 -5.26 -10.43
C GLN A 397 -11.00 -5.04 -9.65
N GLY A 398 -11.22 -5.79 -8.56
CA GLY A 398 -12.36 -5.60 -7.68
C GLY A 398 -12.41 -4.26 -6.94
N LEU A 399 -11.32 -3.46 -6.97
CA LEU A 399 -11.26 -2.12 -6.38
C LEU A 399 -11.59 -1.00 -7.38
N GLY A 400 -11.72 -1.31 -8.66
CA GLY A 400 -12.04 -0.33 -9.72
C GLY A 400 -13.48 0.17 -9.65
N VAL A 401 -13.75 1.30 -10.34
CA VAL A 401 -15.10 1.84 -10.50
C VAL A 401 -15.95 0.85 -11.30
N GLY A 402 -17.10 0.44 -10.76
CA GLY A 402 -18.04 -0.48 -11.43
C GLY A 402 -17.63 -1.94 -11.39
N ALA A 403 -16.59 -2.31 -10.64
CA ALA A 403 -16.22 -3.71 -10.49
C ALA A 403 -17.28 -4.49 -9.69
N LEU A 404 -17.85 -5.50 -10.30
CA LEU A 404 -18.60 -6.53 -9.58
C LEU A 404 -17.62 -7.37 -8.75
N PRO A 405 -18.02 -7.87 -7.56
CA PRO A 405 -17.16 -8.75 -6.78
C PRO A 405 -16.75 -9.94 -7.62
N MET A 406 -15.44 -10.21 -7.74
CA MET A 406 -14.94 -11.37 -8.47
C MET A 406 -15.40 -12.64 -7.77
N ARG A 407 -16.16 -13.46 -8.47
CA ARG A 407 -16.42 -14.84 -8.03
C ARG A 407 -15.11 -15.63 -8.10
N PRO A 408 -14.85 -16.56 -7.17
CA PRO A 408 -13.71 -17.44 -7.27
C PRO A 408 -13.79 -18.21 -8.61
N MET A 409 -12.74 -18.09 -9.43
CA MET A 409 -12.59 -18.93 -10.62
C MET A 409 -12.14 -20.33 -10.18
N HIS A 410 -13.04 -21.12 -9.62
CA HIS A 410 -12.93 -22.57 -9.61
C HIS A 410 -13.73 -23.12 -10.79
N PRO A 411 -13.08 -23.78 -11.75
CA PRO A 411 -13.78 -24.33 -12.91
C PRO A 411 -14.77 -25.46 -12.58
N GLU A 412 -14.76 -25.97 -11.36
CA GLU A 412 -15.55 -27.15 -10.98
C GLU A 412 -16.93 -26.86 -10.32
N LEU A 413 -17.35 -25.58 -10.22
CA LEU A 413 -18.65 -25.23 -9.63
C LEU A 413 -19.57 -24.45 -10.58
N ALA A 414 -19.34 -24.53 -11.88
CA ALA A 414 -20.17 -23.87 -12.88
C ALA A 414 -21.40 -24.71 -13.32
N ASP A 415 -21.48 -25.98 -12.90
CA ASP A 415 -22.58 -26.90 -13.27
C ASP A 415 -23.10 -27.64 -12.02
N ALA A 416 -23.72 -26.93 -11.11
CA ALA A 416 -24.58 -27.54 -10.07
C ALA A 416 -25.76 -26.61 -9.75
#